data_0764eeb5b87c346a5184e122fb80335a
#
_entry.id   0764eeb5b87c346a5184e122fb80335a
#
_cell.length_a   1.000
_cell.length_b   1.000
_cell.length_c   1.000
_cell.angle_alpha   90.00
_cell.angle_beta   90.00
_cell.angle_gamma   90.00
#
_symmetry.space_group_name_H-M   'P 1'
#
loop_
_entity.id
_entity.type
_entity.pdbx_description
1 polymer ?
#
loop_
_entity_poly.entity_id
_entity_poly.type
_entity_poly.pdbx_seq_one_letter_code
_entity_poly.pdbx_strand_id
1 'polypeptide(L)'
;MKTYYVYIMSNNTRTLYMGVTNNLERRVFQHKHKLLPGFTCRYNINRLVYYETFGDIHAAIQREKQIKGWLRAKKVALIVGVNPAWRDLSQGWYGRE
;
A
#
# COMPACT_ATOMS: atom_id res chain seq x y z
N MET A 1 7.63 -4.26 -20.45
CA MET A 1 7.09 -5.30 -19.56
C MET A 1 6.22 -4.64 -18.49
N LYS A 2 5.04 -5.19 -18.26
CA LYS A 2 4.12 -4.60 -17.28
C LYS A 2 4.43 -5.13 -15.90
N THR A 3 4.37 -4.26 -14.91
CA THR A 3 4.55 -4.62 -13.51
C THR A 3 3.28 -4.23 -12.74
N TYR A 4 2.87 -5.11 -11.87
CA TYR A 4 1.71 -4.90 -11.01
C TYR A 4 2.16 -4.98 -9.56
N TYR A 5 1.42 -4.29 -8.69
CA TYR A 5 1.80 -4.16 -7.29
C TYR A 5 0.61 -4.48 -6.41
N VAL A 6 0.87 -5.25 -5.36
CA VAL A 6 0.00 -5.29 -4.18
C VAL A 6 0.64 -4.36 -3.17
N TYR A 7 -0.11 -3.42 -2.64
CA TYR A 7 0.43 -2.44 -1.69
C TYR A 7 -0.44 -2.33 -0.46
N ILE A 8 0.20 -1.98 0.65
CA ILE A 8 -0.49 -1.67 1.90
C ILE A 8 -0.07 -0.26 2.30
N MET A 9 -1.07 0.57 2.55
CA MET A 9 -0.87 1.93 3.05
C MET A 9 -1.46 2.06 4.45
N SER A 10 -0.99 3.05 5.18
CA SER A 10 -1.40 3.27 6.56
C SER A 10 -1.39 4.75 6.91
N ASN A 11 -1.74 5.04 8.14
CA ASN A 11 -1.70 6.36 8.72
C ASN A 11 -1.00 6.30 10.08
N ASN A 12 -1.01 7.40 10.83
CA ASN A 12 -0.32 7.47 12.12
C ASN A 12 -0.98 6.60 13.22
N THR A 13 -2.21 6.16 13.02
CA THR A 13 -2.90 5.24 13.94
C THR A 13 -2.83 3.79 13.46
N ARG A 14 -2.07 3.54 12.39
CA ARG A 14 -1.86 2.21 11.80
C ARG A 14 -3.13 1.54 11.28
N THR A 15 -4.09 2.33 10.83
CA THR A 15 -5.20 1.83 10.04
C THR A 15 -4.65 1.35 8.69
N LEU A 16 -5.06 0.18 8.23
CA LEU A 16 -4.52 -0.44 7.02
C LEU A 16 -5.49 -0.30 5.85
N TYR A 17 -4.92 -0.02 4.70
CA TYR A 17 -5.62 -0.07 3.42
C TYR A 17 -4.74 -0.80 2.42
N MET A 18 -5.32 -1.68 1.61
CA MET A 18 -4.55 -2.37 0.60
C MET A 18 -5.26 -2.38 -0.75
N GLY A 19 -4.47 -2.48 -1.79
CA GLY A 19 -4.98 -2.49 -3.15
C GLY A 19 -3.98 -3.06 -4.14
N VAL A 20 -4.41 -3.09 -5.39
CA VAL A 20 -3.60 -3.52 -6.54
C VAL A 20 -3.53 -2.35 -7.53
N THR A 21 -2.37 -2.14 -8.12
CA THR A 21 -2.20 -1.11 -9.13
C THR A 21 -1.11 -1.51 -10.12
N ASN A 22 -1.18 -0.96 -11.32
CA ASN A 22 -0.09 -1.07 -12.30
C ASN A 22 0.83 0.15 -12.29
N ASN A 23 0.56 1.12 -11.41
CA ASN A 23 1.39 2.32 -11.28
C ASN A 23 1.41 2.74 -9.81
N LEU A 24 2.36 2.20 -9.07
CA LEU A 24 2.44 2.41 -7.63
C LEU A 24 2.70 3.87 -7.28
N GLU A 25 3.62 4.53 -7.99
CA GLU A 25 3.94 5.93 -7.73
C GLU A 25 2.71 6.82 -7.86
N ARG A 26 1.96 6.66 -8.96
CA ARG A 26 0.76 7.47 -9.19
C ARG A 26 -0.33 7.17 -8.16
N ARG A 27 -0.55 5.89 -7.84
CA ARG A 27 -1.59 5.51 -6.90
C ARG A 27 -1.30 6.03 -5.50
N VAL A 28 -0.05 5.91 -5.04
CA VAL A 28 0.36 6.44 -3.74
C VAL A 28 0.23 7.96 -3.70
N PHE A 29 0.63 8.64 -4.78
CA PHE A 29 0.44 10.09 -4.90
C PHE A 29 -1.03 10.47 -4.73
N GLN A 30 -1.92 9.75 -5.43
CA GLN A 30 -3.36 10.00 -5.34
C GLN A 30 -3.91 9.85 -3.93
N HIS A 31 -3.44 8.84 -3.19
CA HIS A 31 -3.85 8.65 -1.80
C HIS A 31 -3.30 9.76 -0.90
N LYS A 32 -2.02 10.10 -1.04
CA LYS A 32 -1.40 11.15 -0.23
C LYS A 32 -2.09 12.49 -0.39
N HIS A 33 -2.50 12.82 -1.60
CA HIS A 33 -3.13 14.10 -1.91
C HIS A 33 -4.65 14.04 -1.87
N LYS A 34 -5.21 12.95 -1.38
CA LYS A 34 -6.66 12.78 -1.20
C LYS A 34 -7.44 12.97 -2.50
N LEU A 35 -6.85 12.53 -3.62
CA LEU A 35 -7.48 12.62 -4.93
C LEU A 35 -8.47 11.48 -5.18
N LEU A 36 -8.40 10.42 -4.37
CA LEU A 36 -9.31 9.29 -4.45
C LEU A 36 -10.28 9.40 -3.29
N PRO A 37 -11.59 9.55 -3.54
CA PRO A 37 -12.58 9.64 -2.46
C PRO A 37 -12.73 8.30 -1.75
N GLY A 38 -13.26 8.34 -0.53
CA GLY A 38 -13.59 7.14 0.22
C GLY A 38 -12.66 6.91 1.40
N PHE A 39 -12.36 5.63 1.67
CA PHE A 39 -11.68 5.20 2.89
C PHE A 39 -10.33 5.90 3.12
N THR A 40 -9.47 5.93 2.12
CA THR A 40 -8.12 6.49 2.28
C THR A 40 -8.14 7.98 2.54
N CYS A 41 -9.04 8.70 1.89
CA CYS A 41 -9.23 10.12 2.12
C CYS A 41 -9.76 10.37 3.54
N ARG A 42 -10.76 9.60 3.92
CA ARG A 42 -11.46 9.76 5.21
C ARG A 42 -10.53 9.52 6.40
N TYR A 43 -9.65 8.54 6.31
CA TYR A 43 -8.79 8.14 7.42
C TYR A 43 -7.35 8.62 7.29
N ASN A 44 -7.08 9.55 6.38
CA ASN A 44 -5.73 10.10 6.17
C ASN A 44 -4.69 9.00 5.91
N ILE A 45 -5.01 8.06 5.03
CA ILE A 45 -4.09 7.00 4.66
C ILE A 45 -3.06 7.59 3.70
N ASN A 46 -1.86 7.87 4.20
CA ASN A 46 -0.88 8.66 3.47
C ASN A 46 0.54 8.08 3.49
N ARG A 47 0.75 6.90 4.08
CA ARG A 47 2.06 6.26 4.15
C ARG A 47 2.03 4.93 3.42
N LEU A 48 3.01 4.70 2.57
CA LEU A 48 3.21 3.39 1.97
C LEU A 48 4.08 2.56 2.90
N VAL A 49 3.55 1.49 3.46
CA VAL A 49 4.27 0.70 4.46
C VAL A 49 4.72 -0.66 3.96
N TYR A 50 4.18 -1.12 2.82
CA TYR A 50 4.53 -2.43 2.25
C TYR A 50 4.08 -2.51 0.80
N TYR A 51 4.84 -3.21 -0.05
CA TYR A 51 4.38 -3.58 -1.38
C TYR A 51 5.10 -4.82 -1.90
N GLU A 52 4.45 -5.51 -2.83
CA GLU A 52 5.02 -6.64 -3.57
C GLU A 52 4.83 -6.39 -5.06
N THR A 53 5.75 -6.90 -5.87
CA THR A 53 5.70 -6.74 -7.33
C THR A 53 5.35 -8.04 -8.01
N PHE A 54 4.61 -7.94 -9.12
CA PHE A 54 4.15 -9.08 -9.91
C PHE A 54 4.25 -8.75 -11.40
N GLY A 55 4.57 -9.75 -12.20
CA GLY A 55 4.55 -9.63 -13.66
C GLY A 55 3.20 -9.95 -14.27
N ASP A 56 2.25 -10.42 -13.47
CA ASP A 56 0.93 -10.85 -13.93
C ASP A 56 -0.15 -10.27 -13.03
N ILE A 57 -1.18 -9.67 -13.65
CA ILE A 57 -2.28 -9.03 -12.92
C ILE A 57 -3.08 -10.05 -12.09
N HIS A 58 -3.27 -11.25 -12.60
CA HIS A 58 -4.05 -12.26 -11.89
C HIS A 58 -3.33 -12.72 -10.61
N ALA A 59 -2.01 -12.86 -10.68
CA ALA A 59 -1.21 -13.20 -9.50
C ALA A 59 -1.29 -12.08 -8.45
N ALA A 60 -1.25 -10.83 -8.87
CA ALA A 60 -1.36 -9.70 -7.97
C ALA A 60 -2.73 -9.66 -7.28
N ILE A 61 -3.80 -9.84 -8.05
CA ILE A 61 -5.16 -9.85 -7.51
C ILE A 61 -5.35 -11.00 -6.51
N GLN A 62 -4.85 -12.19 -6.84
CA GLN A 62 -4.90 -13.34 -5.96
C GLN A 62 -4.20 -13.09 -4.63
N ARG A 63 -3.00 -12.49 -4.71
CA ARG A 63 -2.23 -12.17 -3.51
C ARG A 63 -2.95 -11.15 -2.65
N GLU A 64 -3.51 -10.11 -3.25
CA GLU A 64 -4.26 -9.09 -2.52
C GLU A 64 -5.44 -9.71 -1.78
N LYS A 65 -6.20 -10.58 -2.45
CA LYS A 65 -7.31 -11.28 -1.82
C LYS A 65 -6.85 -12.16 -0.66
N GLN A 66 -5.74 -12.85 -0.84
CA GLN A 66 -5.17 -13.71 0.20
C GLN A 66 -4.84 -12.91 1.45
N ILE A 67 -4.08 -11.82 1.29
CA ILE A 67 -3.67 -10.99 2.42
C ILE A 67 -4.89 -10.30 3.05
N LYS A 68 -5.83 -9.86 2.24
CA LYS A 68 -7.03 -9.20 2.72
C LYS A 68 -7.86 -10.09 3.64
N GLY A 69 -7.81 -11.41 3.42
CA GLY A 69 -8.49 -12.39 4.26
C GLY A 69 -7.76 -12.72 5.56
N TRP A 70 -6.54 -12.25 5.73
CA TRP A 70 -5.79 -12.52 6.97
C TRP A 70 -6.30 -11.68 8.13
N LEU A 71 -6.11 -12.18 9.34
CA LEU A 71 -6.30 -11.38 10.54
C LEU A 71 -5.26 -10.26 10.59
N ARG A 72 -5.59 -9.20 11.31
CA ARG A 72 -4.71 -8.03 11.43
C ARG A 72 -3.30 -8.38 11.89
N ALA A 73 -3.17 -9.26 12.88
CA ALA A 73 -1.86 -9.64 13.41
C ALA A 73 -0.94 -10.19 12.31
N LYS A 74 -1.48 -10.96 11.38
CA LYS A 74 -0.70 -11.53 10.27
C LYS A 74 -0.32 -10.47 9.25
N LYS A 75 -1.22 -9.52 8.98
CA LYS A 75 -0.91 -8.39 8.10
C LYS A 75 0.19 -7.52 8.71
N VAL A 76 0.12 -7.25 10.00
CA VAL A 76 1.15 -6.49 10.71
C VAL A 76 2.49 -7.22 10.67
N ALA A 77 2.50 -8.54 10.88
CA ALA A 77 3.73 -9.33 10.81
C ALA A 77 4.37 -9.24 9.43
N LEU A 78 3.57 -9.24 8.36
CA LEU A 78 4.06 -9.09 7.00
C LEU A 78 4.76 -7.73 6.83
N ILE A 79 4.15 -6.66 7.31
CA ILE A 79 4.72 -5.31 7.23
C ILE A 79 6.01 -5.23 8.03
N VAL A 80 5.97 -5.66 9.29
CA VAL A 80 7.10 -5.57 10.22
C VAL A 80 8.29 -6.40 9.76
N GLY A 81 8.04 -7.49 9.04
CA GLY A 81 9.10 -8.33 8.49
C GLY A 81 10.05 -7.59 7.56
N VAL A 82 9.59 -6.57 6.87
CA VAL A 82 10.42 -5.77 5.95
C VAL A 82 10.50 -4.30 6.34
N ASN A 83 9.59 -3.82 7.17
CA ASN A 83 9.50 -2.40 7.54
C ASN A 83 9.11 -2.27 9.01
N PRO A 84 10.01 -2.67 9.94
CA PRO A 84 9.67 -2.71 11.37
C PRO A 84 9.34 -1.34 11.96
N ALA A 85 9.85 -0.26 11.38
CA ALA A 85 9.61 1.09 11.86
C ALA A 85 8.37 1.75 11.24
N TRP A 86 7.65 1.05 10.35
CA TRP A 86 6.48 1.60 9.66
C TRP A 86 6.80 2.90 8.91
N ARG A 87 7.96 2.95 8.30
CA ARG A 87 8.37 4.11 7.53
C ARG A 87 7.53 4.24 6.27
N ASP A 88 7.35 5.46 5.80
CA ASP A 88 6.77 5.71 4.51
C ASP A 88 7.77 5.35 3.41
N LEU A 89 7.58 4.23 2.76
CA LEU A 89 8.49 3.73 1.72
C LEU A 89 8.48 4.60 0.47
N SER A 90 7.49 5.49 0.33
CA SER A 90 7.41 6.42 -0.80
C SER A 90 8.09 7.76 -0.52
N GLN A 91 8.73 7.91 0.63
CA GLN A 91 9.39 9.15 0.99
C GLN A 91 10.47 9.50 -0.04
N GLY A 92 10.42 10.71 -0.55
CA GLY A 92 11.36 11.18 -1.56
C GLY A 92 10.97 10.87 -3.01
N TRP A 93 9.88 10.15 -3.24
CA TRP A 93 9.48 9.79 -4.60
C TRP A 93 9.00 10.98 -5.42
N TYR A 94 8.47 12.00 -4.79
CA TYR A 94 7.76 13.11 -5.45
C TYR A 94 8.53 14.43 -5.36
N GLY A 95 9.83 14.35 -5.22
CA GLY A 95 10.66 15.55 -5.12
C GLY A 95 10.57 16.15 -3.74
N ARG A 96 10.06 17.36 -3.65
CA ARG A 96 9.92 18.04 -2.37
C ARG A 96 8.64 17.59 -1.66
N GLU A 97 8.81 16.94 -0.58
CA GLU A 97 7.66 16.54 0.25
C GLU A 97 7.80 17.06 1.66
#